data_de05ae1c8a03d87e1691bc5ac931e865
#
_entry.id   de05ae1c8a03d87e1691bc5ac931e865
#
_cell.length_a   1.000
_cell.length_b   1.000
_cell.length_c   1.000
_cell.angle_alpha   90.00
_cell.angle_beta   90.00
_cell.angle_gamma   90.00
#
_symmetry.space_group_name_H-M   'P 1'
#
loop_
_entity.id
_entity.type
_entity.pdbx_description
1 polymer ?
#
loop_
_entity_poly.entity_id
_entity_poly.type
_entity_poly.pdbx_seq_one_letter_code
_entity_poly.pdbx_strand_id
1 'polypeptide(L)'
;HTFVRISPDILGYYTIRGILDINGYDDVVISKDRIDSEASYEDIKPALSRLQFKADSHRLEFGVKVCDGLCVENADGLCVKDGKLTGRALFPIAFSLAEKIANDFGGGLRICFAGGADIYTAEKLFSAGIWPVTMVSDMIRPGGLARLKQVVEAVSKCDYTQFSGILTSDLPDIEKYAYSGGRYKNKEAAALRKAKGPIPPVYCAKAQCRAVCPLGQDIPLIMRLLKNDRSMEALRVIFERNPMPFTVETLCPHPCADSCSRRFYEGALNINAENLRAAKNACFDLLDETEMKSRAGEPIAVVGCGPAGLATACFLARQGANVT
;
A
#
# COMPACT_ATOMS: atom_id res chain seq x y z
N HIS A 1 -27.64 -18.38 0.85
CA HIS A 1 -26.38 -18.76 1.50
C HIS A 1 -26.34 -18.15 2.91
N THR A 2 -26.12 -18.96 3.94
CA THR A 2 -25.99 -18.50 5.32
C THR A 2 -24.59 -18.85 5.83
N PHE A 3 -23.86 -17.88 6.38
CA PHE A 3 -22.54 -18.09 6.94
C PHE A 3 -22.49 -17.71 8.41
N VAL A 4 -21.95 -18.59 9.25
CA VAL A 4 -21.56 -18.27 10.63
C VAL A 4 -20.17 -17.66 10.62
N ARG A 5 -20.00 -16.53 11.28
CA ARG A 5 -18.74 -15.82 11.40
C ARG A 5 -17.94 -16.39 12.55
N ILE A 6 -16.67 -16.72 12.30
CA ILE A 6 -15.76 -17.31 13.26
C ILE A 6 -14.46 -16.52 13.27
N SER A 7 -14.01 -16.15 14.48
CA SER A 7 -12.73 -15.49 14.71
C SER A 7 -11.60 -16.52 14.86
N PRO A 8 -10.38 -16.22 14.41
CA PRO A 8 -9.21 -17.05 14.66
C PRO A 8 -8.84 -17.25 16.14
N ASP A 9 -9.37 -16.44 17.04
CA ASP A 9 -9.13 -16.55 18.50
C ASP A 9 -9.46 -17.95 19.04
N ILE A 10 -10.44 -18.66 18.43
CA ILE A 10 -10.82 -20.02 18.80
C ILE A 10 -9.73 -21.08 18.62
N LEU A 11 -8.65 -20.78 17.90
CA LEU A 11 -7.45 -21.67 17.81
C LEU A 11 -6.71 -21.82 19.14
N GLY A 12 -6.95 -20.91 20.08
CA GLY A 12 -6.32 -20.87 21.38
C GLY A 12 -4.94 -20.19 21.38
N TYR A 13 -4.55 -19.67 22.55
CA TYR A 13 -3.38 -18.82 22.71
C TYR A 13 -2.08 -19.46 22.18
N TYR A 14 -1.81 -20.71 22.55
CA TYR A 14 -0.52 -21.34 22.19
C TYR A 14 -0.38 -21.58 20.68
N THR A 15 -1.45 -21.96 20.01
CA THR A 15 -1.45 -22.14 18.54
C THR A 15 -1.17 -20.81 17.84
N ILE A 16 -1.90 -19.77 18.24
CA ILE A 16 -1.75 -18.43 17.64
C ILE A 16 -0.34 -17.90 17.91
N ARG A 17 0.17 -18.02 19.13
CA ARG A 17 1.53 -17.57 19.49
C ARG A 17 2.60 -18.29 18.65
N GLY A 18 2.49 -19.61 18.53
CA GLY A 18 3.42 -20.40 17.71
C GLY A 18 3.44 -19.97 16.23
N ILE A 19 2.27 -19.64 15.65
CA ILE A 19 2.19 -19.13 14.27
C ILE A 19 2.84 -17.75 14.14
N LEU A 20 2.61 -16.87 15.13
CA LEU A 20 3.24 -15.55 15.15
C LEU A 20 4.76 -15.64 15.25
N ASP A 21 5.27 -16.51 16.14
CA ASP A 21 6.71 -16.72 16.35
C ASP A 21 7.38 -17.28 15.09
N ILE A 22 6.79 -18.30 14.44
CA ILE A 22 7.30 -18.84 13.17
C ILE A 22 7.41 -17.74 12.09
N ASN A 23 6.51 -16.77 12.12
CA ASN A 23 6.51 -15.67 11.16
C ASN A 23 7.28 -14.42 11.65
N GLY A 24 7.96 -14.50 12.81
CA GLY A 24 8.81 -13.43 13.34
C GLY A 24 8.03 -12.23 13.89
N TYR A 25 6.80 -12.43 14.36
CA TYR A 25 5.98 -11.42 15.03
C TYR A 25 6.11 -11.49 16.54
N ASP A 26 7.35 -11.50 17.05
CA ASP A 26 7.68 -11.63 18.47
C ASP A 26 7.19 -10.42 19.29
N ASP A 27 7.08 -9.28 18.62
CA ASP A 27 6.61 -8.01 19.16
C ASP A 27 5.09 -7.91 19.32
N VAL A 28 4.33 -8.84 18.74
CA VAL A 28 2.86 -8.86 18.85
C VAL A 28 2.45 -9.43 20.20
N VAL A 29 1.77 -8.62 21.02
CA VAL A 29 1.25 -9.03 22.32
C VAL A 29 -0.23 -9.41 22.19
N ILE A 30 -0.55 -10.67 22.53
CA ILE A 30 -1.91 -11.20 22.58
C ILE A 30 -2.28 -11.55 24.02
N SER A 31 -3.51 -11.25 24.43
CA SER A 31 -3.99 -11.55 25.77
C SER A 31 -4.39 -13.01 25.89
N LYS A 32 -3.66 -13.73 26.74
CA LYS A 32 -3.99 -15.14 27.02
C LYS A 32 -5.36 -15.27 27.71
N ASP A 33 -5.60 -14.48 28.74
CA ASP A 33 -6.82 -14.55 29.53
C ASP A 33 -8.07 -14.28 28.68
N ARG A 34 -7.95 -13.36 27.72
CA ARG A 34 -9.02 -13.06 26.78
C ARG A 34 -9.30 -14.23 25.85
N ILE A 35 -8.27 -14.80 25.24
CA ILE A 35 -8.42 -15.92 24.29
C ILE A 35 -8.98 -17.15 25.02
N ASP A 36 -8.46 -17.44 26.22
CA ASP A 36 -8.88 -18.59 27.03
C ASP A 36 -10.28 -18.41 27.62
N SER A 37 -10.83 -17.19 27.65
CA SER A 37 -12.21 -16.91 28.07
C SER A 37 -13.25 -17.12 26.96
N GLU A 38 -12.83 -17.19 25.72
CA GLU A 38 -13.72 -17.46 24.58
C GLU A 38 -13.90 -18.96 24.37
N ALA A 39 -14.98 -19.34 23.63
CA ALA A 39 -15.21 -20.73 23.29
C ALA A 39 -14.08 -21.28 22.41
N SER A 40 -13.57 -22.45 22.73
CA SER A 40 -12.54 -23.12 21.93
C SER A 40 -13.12 -23.69 20.62
N TYR A 41 -12.24 -24.03 19.69
CA TYR A 41 -12.66 -24.69 18.45
C TYR A 41 -13.42 -26.00 18.73
N GLU A 42 -12.99 -26.78 19.71
CA GLU A 42 -13.62 -28.07 20.08
C GLU A 42 -15.02 -27.87 20.64
N ASP A 43 -15.31 -26.73 21.28
CA ASP A 43 -16.66 -26.39 21.76
C ASP A 43 -17.58 -25.99 20.61
N ILE A 44 -17.06 -25.36 19.58
CA ILE A 44 -17.84 -24.85 18.43
C ILE A 44 -18.10 -25.93 17.38
N LYS A 45 -17.17 -26.86 17.18
CA LYS A 45 -17.25 -27.92 16.17
C LYS A 45 -18.55 -28.72 16.19
N PRO A 46 -19.06 -29.19 17.36
CA PRO A 46 -20.35 -29.91 17.41
C PRO A 46 -21.53 -29.04 17.00
N ALA A 47 -21.48 -27.73 17.29
CA ALA A 47 -22.54 -26.81 16.90
C ALA A 47 -22.54 -26.59 15.37
N LEU A 48 -21.36 -26.47 14.75
CA LEU A 48 -21.24 -26.37 13.29
C LEU A 48 -21.78 -27.63 12.60
N SER A 49 -21.45 -28.81 13.09
CA SER A 49 -21.95 -30.09 12.56
C SER A 49 -23.47 -30.16 12.61
N ARG A 50 -24.08 -29.73 13.73
CA ARG A 50 -25.55 -29.70 13.87
C ARG A 50 -26.20 -28.70 12.93
N LEU A 51 -25.57 -27.51 12.73
CA LEU A 51 -26.07 -26.49 11.83
C LEU A 51 -25.96 -26.92 10.37
N GLN A 52 -24.86 -27.56 9.99
CA GLN A 52 -24.71 -28.14 8.65
C GLN A 52 -25.77 -29.20 8.38
N PHE A 53 -25.94 -30.18 9.27
CA PHE A 53 -26.96 -31.22 9.13
C PHE A 53 -28.38 -30.64 9.00
N LYS A 54 -28.71 -29.62 9.81
CA LYS A 54 -30.00 -28.93 9.73
C LYS A 54 -30.18 -28.19 8.42
N ALA A 55 -29.13 -27.49 7.93
CA ALA A 55 -29.16 -26.79 6.64
C ALA A 55 -29.40 -27.78 5.49
N ASP A 56 -28.68 -28.89 5.49
CA ASP A 56 -28.79 -29.94 4.47
C ASP A 56 -30.21 -30.54 4.46
N SER A 57 -30.80 -30.77 5.64
CA SER A 57 -32.19 -31.27 5.75
C SER A 57 -33.22 -30.31 5.17
N HIS A 58 -32.93 -29.02 5.15
CA HIS A 58 -33.78 -27.97 4.56
C HIS A 58 -33.33 -27.52 3.16
N ARG A 59 -32.34 -28.18 2.56
CA ARG A 59 -31.76 -27.80 1.26
C ARG A 59 -31.24 -26.36 1.23
N LEU A 60 -30.68 -25.89 2.34
CA LEU A 60 -30.10 -24.59 2.47
C LEU A 60 -28.58 -24.68 2.41
N GLU A 61 -27.95 -23.74 1.75
CA GLU A 61 -26.49 -23.64 1.77
C GLU A 61 -26.01 -23.00 3.07
N PHE A 62 -25.19 -23.73 3.80
CA PHE A 62 -24.56 -23.31 5.02
C PHE A 62 -23.04 -23.33 4.89
N GLY A 63 -22.38 -22.42 5.57
CA GLY A 63 -20.93 -22.35 5.62
C GLY A 63 -20.42 -21.52 6.78
N VAL A 64 -19.11 -21.43 6.88
CA VAL A 64 -18.43 -20.59 7.86
C VAL A 64 -17.68 -19.46 7.16
N LYS A 65 -17.68 -18.29 7.79
CA LYS A 65 -16.83 -17.18 7.38
C LYS A 65 -15.70 -17.01 8.38
N VAL A 66 -14.51 -17.43 7.98
CA VAL A 66 -13.28 -17.15 8.73
C VAL A 66 -12.93 -15.69 8.52
N CYS A 67 -13.08 -14.88 9.56
CA CYS A 67 -12.94 -13.44 9.47
C CYS A 67 -12.61 -12.80 10.83
N ASP A 68 -12.52 -11.49 10.81
CA ASP A 68 -12.06 -10.59 11.85
C ASP A 68 -10.57 -10.63 12.07
N GLY A 69 -10.04 -9.51 12.57
CA GLY A 69 -8.68 -9.45 13.01
C GLY A 69 -8.49 -10.18 14.33
N LEU A 70 -7.32 -10.68 14.58
CA LEU A 70 -6.89 -11.12 15.89
C LEU A 70 -6.75 -9.91 16.82
N CYS A 71 -7.36 -9.97 18.00
CA CYS A 71 -7.21 -8.89 18.99
C CYS A 71 -5.79 -8.89 19.59
N VAL A 72 -5.15 -7.73 19.59
CA VAL A 72 -3.80 -7.52 20.13
C VAL A 72 -3.81 -6.36 21.11
N GLU A 73 -2.93 -6.41 22.12
CA GLU A 73 -2.82 -5.39 23.16
C GLU A 73 -1.95 -4.22 22.73
N ASN A 74 -0.91 -4.49 21.94
CA ASN A 74 -0.02 -3.44 21.42
C ASN A 74 -0.39 -3.07 20.00
N ALA A 75 -0.66 -1.78 19.79
CA ALA A 75 -1.11 -1.25 18.49
C ALA A 75 -0.01 -0.53 17.71
N ASP A 76 1.17 -0.30 18.30
CA ASP A 76 2.20 0.55 17.74
C ASP A 76 2.99 -0.12 16.62
N GLY A 77 2.90 0.44 15.42
CA GLY A 77 3.75 0.10 14.27
C GLY A 77 3.36 -1.09 13.40
N LEU A 78 2.35 -1.87 13.79
CA LEU A 78 1.85 -3.03 13.03
C LEU A 78 0.64 -2.68 12.15
N CYS A 79 0.26 -3.59 11.24
CA CYS A 79 -0.99 -3.48 10.48
C CYS A 79 -2.20 -3.69 11.40
N VAL A 80 -2.33 -2.85 12.42
CA VAL A 80 -3.37 -2.90 13.44
C VAL A 80 -4.38 -1.80 13.15
N LYS A 81 -5.63 -2.18 13.07
CA LYS A 81 -6.75 -1.25 13.03
C LYS A 81 -7.68 -1.59 14.19
N ASP A 82 -8.00 -0.61 15.00
CA ASP A 82 -8.90 -0.76 16.15
C ASP A 82 -8.45 -1.86 17.15
N GLY A 83 -7.14 -2.01 17.40
CA GLY A 83 -6.59 -3.03 18.28
C GLY A 83 -6.63 -4.46 17.71
N LYS A 84 -6.79 -4.59 16.38
CA LYS A 84 -6.83 -5.89 15.70
C LYS A 84 -5.71 -6.04 14.68
N LEU A 85 -4.98 -7.14 14.77
CA LEU A 85 -4.04 -7.56 13.72
C LEU A 85 -4.81 -7.90 12.45
N THR A 86 -4.40 -7.34 11.31
CA THR A 86 -5.08 -7.49 10.02
C THR A 86 -4.09 -7.72 8.88
N GLY A 87 -4.61 -8.04 7.70
CA GLY A 87 -3.79 -8.16 6.49
C GLY A 87 -2.84 -9.34 6.53
N ARG A 88 -1.61 -9.14 6.05
CA ARG A 88 -0.64 -10.22 5.86
C ARG A 88 -0.28 -10.99 7.13
N ALA A 89 -0.15 -10.31 8.24
CA ALA A 89 0.18 -10.95 9.52
C ALA A 89 -0.94 -11.88 10.02
N LEU A 90 -2.19 -11.57 9.66
CA LEU A 90 -3.34 -12.39 10.01
C LEU A 90 -3.46 -13.65 9.12
N PHE A 91 -2.98 -13.60 7.87
CA PHE A 91 -3.22 -14.68 6.90
C PHE A 91 -2.82 -16.08 7.40
N PRO A 92 -1.60 -16.31 7.93
CA PRO A 92 -1.21 -17.64 8.41
C PRO A 92 -2.14 -18.17 9.51
N ILE A 93 -2.58 -17.30 10.43
CA ILE A 93 -3.45 -17.68 11.55
C ILE A 93 -4.86 -18.01 11.05
N ALA A 94 -5.43 -17.14 10.21
CA ALA A 94 -6.77 -17.37 9.66
C ALA A 94 -6.80 -18.58 8.72
N PHE A 95 -5.71 -18.81 7.96
CA PHE A 95 -5.61 -19.97 7.09
C PHE A 95 -5.49 -21.28 7.89
N SER A 96 -4.72 -21.32 8.98
CA SER A 96 -4.65 -22.48 9.86
C SER A 96 -6.03 -22.86 10.42
N LEU A 97 -6.87 -21.87 10.77
CA LEU A 97 -8.25 -22.15 11.15
C LEU A 97 -9.08 -22.72 9.98
N ALA A 98 -8.97 -22.12 8.81
CA ALA A 98 -9.71 -22.59 7.62
C ALA A 98 -9.30 -24.02 7.23
N GLU A 99 -8.02 -24.33 7.28
CA GLU A 99 -7.48 -25.67 7.04
C GLU A 99 -7.99 -26.69 8.08
N LYS A 100 -7.94 -26.34 9.37
CA LYS A 100 -8.48 -27.20 10.44
C LYS A 100 -9.95 -27.51 10.21
N ILE A 101 -10.77 -26.50 9.89
CA ILE A 101 -12.19 -26.69 9.59
C ILE A 101 -12.36 -27.57 8.34
N ALA A 102 -11.63 -27.31 7.25
CA ALA A 102 -11.75 -28.07 6.02
C ALA A 102 -11.42 -29.56 6.25
N ASN A 103 -10.33 -29.84 6.97
CA ASN A 103 -9.94 -31.21 7.29
C ASN A 103 -10.95 -31.92 8.18
N ASP A 104 -11.44 -31.27 9.24
CA ASP A 104 -12.38 -31.84 10.19
C ASP A 104 -13.77 -32.12 9.59
N PHE A 105 -14.16 -31.39 8.56
CA PHE A 105 -15.41 -31.60 7.82
C PHE A 105 -15.22 -32.28 6.46
N GLY A 106 -14.02 -32.84 6.21
CA GLY A 106 -13.72 -33.56 4.96
C GLY A 106 -13.94 -32.74 3.70
N GLY A 107 -13.75 -31.43 3.78
CA GLY A 107 -13.99 -30.49 2.68
C GLY A 107 -15.47 -30.16 2.42
N GLY A 108 -16.40 -30.80 3.12
CA GLY A 108 -17.85 -30.66 2.84
C GLY A 108 -18.48 -29.37 3.39
N LEU A 109 -17.82 -28.67 4.31
CA LEU A 109 -18.32 -27.41 4.84
C LEU A 109 -17.75 -26.21 4.07
N ARG A 110 -18.63 -25.39 3.52
CA ARG A 110 -18.21 -24.22 2.73
C ARG A 110 -17.52 -23.17 3.59
N ILE A 111 -16.37 -22.68 3.13
CA ILE A 111 -15.59 -21.65 3.82
C ILE A 111 -15.53 -20.38 2.97
N CYS A 112 -16.00 -19.27 3.54
CA CYS A 112 -15.74 -17.92 3.08
C CYS A 112 -14.52 -17.38 3.81
N PHE A 113 -13.55 -16.84 3.12
CA PHE A 113 -12.28 -16.42 3.71
C PHE A 113 -12.11 -14.89 3.71
N ALA A 114 -11.88 -14.32 4.87
CA ALA A 114 -11.62 -12.87 5.06
C ALA A 114 -10.38 -12.58 5.92
N GLY A 115 -9.42 -13.50 5.96
CA GLY A 115 -8.26 -13.52 6.83
C GLY A 115 -6.99 -12.95 6.21
N GLY A 116 -7.04 -11.86 5.44
CA GLY A 116 -5.83 -11.21 4.92
C GLY A 116 -5.28 -11.81 3.62
N ALA A 117 -6.14 -12.45 2.82
CA ALA A 117 -5.81 -12.89 1.47
C ALA A 117 -5.32 -11.73 0.59
N ASP A 118 -4.47 -12.04 -0.36
CA ASP A 118 -3.88 -11.12 -1.32
C ASP A 118 -3.82 -11.74 -2.73
N ILE A 119 -3.22 -11.03 -3.68
CA ILE A 119 -3.10 -11.50 -5.07
C ILE A 119 -2.40 -12.86 -5.21
N TYR A 120 -1.48 -13.21 -4.30
CA TYR A 120 -0.70 -14.45 -4.39
C TYR A 120 -1.42 -15.66 -3.79
N THR A 121 -2.42 -15.40 -2.94
CA THR A 121 -3.20 -16.44 -2.27
C THR A 121 -4.62 -16.56 -2.77
N ALA A 122 -5.17 -15.52 -3.38
CA ALA A 122 -6.55 -15.54 -3.87
C ALA A 122 -6.80 -16.67 -4.88
N GLU A 123 -5.95 -16.82 -5.89
CA GLU A 123 -6.06 -17.90 -6.88
C GLU A 123 -5.96 -19.28 -6.23
N LYS A 124 -5.02 -19.48 -5.31
CA LYS A 124 -4.84 -20.74 -4.58
C LYS A 124 -6.04 -21.10 -3.74
N LEU A 125 -6.62 -20.13 -3.02
CA LEU A 125 -7.83 -20.33 -2.22
C LEU A 125 -9.02 -20.72 -3.10
N PHE A 126 -9.23 -20.02 -4.22
CA PHE A 126 -10.31 -20.34 -5.16
C PHE A 126 -10.14 -21.72 -5.77
N SER A 127 -8.92 -22.08 -6.22
CA SER A 127 -8.62 -23.40 -6.78
C SER A 127 -8.83 -24.52 -5.77
N ALA A 128 -8.55 -24.27 -4.49
CA ALA A 128 -8.80 -25.23 -3.42
C ALA A 128 -10.30 -25.31 -2.99
N GLY A 129 -11.19 -24.52 -3.58
CA GLY A 129 -12.61 -24.51 -3.23
C GLY A 129 -12.97 -23.59 -2.05
N ILE A 130 -12.04 -22.75 -1.59
CA ILE A 130 -12.29 -21.76 -0.52
C ILE A 130 -12.72 -20.43 -1.16
N TRP A 131 -13.99 -20.20 -1.23
CA TRP A 131 -14.60 -18.97 -1.78
C TRP A 131 -16.02 -18.77 -1.24
N PRO A 132 -16.53 -17.50 -1.16
CA PRO A 132 -15.91 -16.27 -1.59
C PRO A 132 -14.75 -15.81 -0.71
N VAL A 133 -13.84 -15.00 -1.28
CA VAL A 133 -12.72 -14.39 -0.57
C VAL A 133 -12.95 -12.89 -0.44
N THR A 134 -12.80 -12.37 0.77
CA THR A 134 -12.90 -10.94 1.05
C THR A 134 -11.50 -10.35 1.24
N MET A 135 -11.19 -9.29 0.51
CA MET A 135 -9.91 -8.60 0.57
C MET A 135 -10.13 -7.12 0.91
N VAL A 136 -9.56 -6.65 2.00
CA VAL A 136 -9.66 -5.26 2.44
C VAL A 136 -8.28 -4.61 2.54
N SER A 137 -7.39 -5.17 3.36
CA SER A 137 -6.08 -4.56 3.66
C SER A 137 -5.22 -4.32 2.43
N ASP A 138 -5.33 -5.16 1.41
CA ASP A 138 -4.58 -5.02 0.17
C ASP A 138 -5.22 -3.98 -0.77
N MET A 139 -6.54 -3.77 -0.66
CA MET A 139 -7.27 -2.80 -1.47
C MET A 139 -7.10 -1.36 -1.00
N ILE A 140 -6.97 -1.13 0.31
CA ILE A 140 -6.78 0.21 0.89
C ILE A 140 -5.34 0.73 0.77
N ARG A 141 -4.39 -0.13 0.41
CA ARG A 141 -3.00 0.28 0.14
C ARG A 141 -2.87 0.95 -1.23
N PRO A 142 -1.86 1.83 -1.44
CA PRO A 142 -1.59 2.42 -2.74
C PRO A 142 -1.56 1.36 -3.86
N GLY A 143 -2.25 1.62 -4.96
CA GLY A 143 -2.41 0.68 -6.07
C GLY A 143 -3.45 -0.42 -5.87
N GLY A 144 -4.30 -0.35 -4.83
CA GLY A 144 -5.28 -1.38 -4.50
C GLY A 144 -6.26 -1.71 -5.60
N LEU A 145 -6.80 -0.71 -6.30
CA LEU A 145 -7.72 -0.92 -7.44
C LEU A 145 -7.05 -1.66 -8.61
N ALA A 146 -5.77 -1.36 -8.88
CA ALA A 146 -5.02 -2.08 -9.90
C ALA A 146 -4.78 -3.55 -9.49
N ARG A 147 -4.52 -3.81 -8.20
CA ARG A 147 -4.42 -5.17 -7.66
C ARG A 147 -5.73 -5.93 -7.76
N LEU A 148 -6.86 -5.26 -7.53
CA LEU A 148 -8.17 -5.89 -7.68
C LEU A 148 -8.36 -6.44 -9.10
N LYS A 149 -7.99 -5.67 -10.12
CA LYS A 149 -8.02 -6.13 -11.51
C LYS A 149 -7.17 -7.40 -11.70
N GLN A 150 -5.94 -7.40 -11.18
CA GLN A 150 -5.05 -8.56 -11.26
C GLN A 150 -5.62 -9.78 -10.53
N VAL A 151 -6.23 -9.58 -9.35
CA VAL A 151 -6.91 -10.67 -8.63
C VAL A 151 -8.07 -11.24 -9.42
N VAL A 152 -8.92 -10.38 -10.00
CA VAL A 152 -10.04 -10.82 -10.85
C VAL A 152 -9.53 -11.61 -12.05
N GLU A 153 -8.47 -11.14 -12.72
CA GLU A 153 -7.85 -11.84 -13.86
C GLU A 153 -7.28 -13.23 -13.45
N ALA A 154 -6.68 -13.35 -12.26
CA ALA A 154 -6.17 -14.62 -11.75
C ALA A 154 -7.31 -15.59 -11.40
N VAL A 155 -8.29 -15.10 -10.64
CA VAL A 155 -9.43 -15.91 -10.17
C VAL A 155 -10.37 -16.31 -11.31
N SER A 156 -10.50 -15.50 -12.37
CA SER A 156 -11.35 -15.83 -13.52
C SER A 156 -10.98 -17.14 -14.24
N LYS A 157 -9.80 -17.68 -13.97
CA LYS A 157 -9.34 -18.97 -14.48
C LYS A 157 -9.81 -20.17 -13.63
N CYS A 158 -10.32 -19.91 -12.43
CA CYS A 158 -10.82 -20.92 -11.50
C CYS A 158 -12.31 -21.19 -11.76
N ASP A 159 -12.76 -22.42 -11.55
CA ASP A 159 -14.18 -22.73 -11.51
C ASP A 159 -14.75 -22.42 -10.12
N TYR A 160 -15.66 -21.47 -10.04
CA TYR A 160 -16.37 -21.07 -8.83
C TYR A 160 -17.89 -20.94 -9.03
N THR A 161 -18.40 -21.62 -10.05
CA THR A 161 -19.82 -21.55 -10.41
C THR A 161 -20.67 -22.34 -9.41
N GLN A 162 -20.19 -23.50 -8.98
CA GLN A 162 -20.87 -24.36 -8.02
C GLN A 162 -19.86 -24.90 -6.98
N PHE A 163 -20.25 -24.85 -5.70
CA PHE A 163 -19.44 -25.44 -4.65
C PHE A 163 -19.51 -26.97 -4.73
N SER A 164 -18.36 -27.59 -4.95
CA SER A 164 -18.20 -29.06 -5.06
C SER A 164 -17.41 -29.66 -3.89
N GLY A 165 -17.06 -28.84 -2.90
CA GLY A 165 -16.22 -29.20 -1.77
C GLY A 165 -14.87 -28.49 -1.80
N ILE A 166 -14.13 -28.59 -0.70
CA ILE A 166 -12.78 -28.06 -0.56
C ILE A 166 -11.78 -29.19 -0.80
N LEU A 167 -10.81 -28.95 -1.67
CA LEU A 167 -9.72 -29.89 -1.97
C LEU A 167 -8.70 -29.87 -0.81
N THR A 168 -8.89 -30.73 0.17
CA THR A 168 -8.02 -30.79 1.36
C THR A 168 -6.58 -31.18 1.01
N SER A 169 -6.36 -31.86 -0.13
CA SER A 169 -5.03 -32.20 -0.64
C SER A 169 -4.16 -31.00 -0.99
N ASP A 170 -4.77 -29.86 -1.34
CA ASP A 170 -4.09 -28.67 -1.82
C ASP A 170 -3.75 -27.68 -0.68
N LEU A 171 -4.38 -27.88 0.49
CA LEU A 171 -4.21 -26.97 1.65
C LEU A 171 -2.79 -26.95 2.21
N PRO A 172 -2.05 -28.10 2.31
CA PRO A 172 -0.67 -28.10 2.79
C PRO A 172 0.28 -27.23 1.97
N ASP A 173 0.06 -27.11 0.67
CA ASP A 173 0.88 -26.24 -0.18
C ASP A 173 0.62 -24.74 0.10
N ILE A 174 -0.60 -24.39 0.43
CA ILE A 174 -0.96 -23.02 0.84
C ILE A 174 -0.40 -22.73 2.23
N GLU A 175 -0.50 -23.68 3.16
CA GLU A 175 0.08 -23.59 4.50
C GLU A 175 1.60 -23.40 4.43
N LYS A 176 2.29 -24.25 3.68
CA LYS A 176 3.72 -24.15 3.46
C LYS A 176 4.10 -22.78 2.89
N TYR A 177 3.32 -22.25 1.95
CA TYR A 177 3.53 -20.92 1.41
C TYR A 177 3.34 -19.83 2.46
N ALA A 178 2.34 -19.96 3.36
CA ALA A 178 2.09 -19.02 4.44
C ALA A 178 3.23 -18.96 5.48
N TYR A 179 3.89 -20.09 5.74
CA TYR A 179 4.98 -20.20 6.73
C TYR A 179 6.39 -20.00 6.15
N SER A 180 6.64 -20.43 4.91
CA SER A 180 7.96 -20.30 4.29
C SER A 180 8.15 -19.02 3.48
N GLY A 181 7.06 -18.42 3.02
CA GLY A 181 7.09 -17.23 2.18
C GLY A 181 7.49 -15.99 2.97
N GLY A 182 8.54 -15.28 2.57
CA GLY A 182 8.97 -14.02 3.19
C GLY A 182 7.91 -12.91 3.16
N ARG A 183 6.80 -13.12 2.44
CA ARG A 183 5.69 -12.17 2.34
C ARG A 183 4.88 -12.05 3.64
N TYR A 184 4.69 -13.14 4.36
CA TYR A 184 3.91 -13.20 5.59
C TYR A 184 4.75 -13.03 6.85
N LYS A 185 6.07 -12.99 6.70
CA LYS A 185 7.00 -12.74 7.80
C LYS A 185 7.05 -11.27 8.17
N ASN A 186 7.39 -11.00 9.42
CA ASN A 186 7.66 -9.64 9.87
C ASN A 186 8.79 -9.01 9.04
N LYS A 187 8.60 -7.77 8.63
CA LYS A 187 9.54 -7.09 7.72
C LYS A 187 10.93 -6.87 8.33
N GLU A 188 11.03 -6.79 9.63
CA GLU A 188 12.33 -6.65 10.29
C GLU A 188 13.18 -7.90 10.12
N ALA A 189 12.58 -9.09 10.17
CA ALA A 189 13.26 -10.33 9.86
C ALA A 189 13.62 -10.49 8.37
N ALA A 190 12.87 -9.83 7.48
CA ALA A 190 13.14 -9.83 6.04
C ALA A 190 14.11 -8.75 5.56
N ALA A 191 14.51 -7.84 6.44
CA ALA A 191 15.39 -6.70 6.12
C ALA A 191 16.87 -7.07 6.13
N LEU A 192 17.25 -8.22 5.66
CA LEU A 192 18.61 -8.47 5.20
C LEU A 192 18.86 -7.57 3.97
N ARG A 193 19.10 -6.28 4.24
CA ARG A 193 19.61 -5.37 3.21
C ARG A 193 20.90 -5.96 2.67
N LYS A 194 20.98 -6.15 1.37
CA LYS A 194 22.23 -6.55 0.69
C LYS A 194 23.34 -5.51 0.91
N ALA A 195 22.99 -4.30 1.31
CA ALA A 195 23.94 -3.23 1.65
C ALA A 195 24.14 -3.16 3.18
N LYS A 196 25.41 -3.21 3.63
CA LYS A 196 25.83 -3.14 5.03
C LYS A 196 25.71 -1.73 5.66
N GLY A 197 25.14 -0.76 4.97
CA GLY A 197 24.97 0.62 5.42
C GLY A 197 23.89 1.36 4.65
N PRO A 198 23.64 2.64 4.97
CA PRO A 198 22.73 3.46 4.20
C PRO A 198 23.17 3.49 2.74
N ILE A 199 22.26 3.18 1.82
CA ILE A 199 22.51 3.30 0.40
C ILE A 199 22.73 4.79 0.11
N PRO A 200 23.88 5.20 -0.45
CA PRO A 200 24.11 6.59 -0.81
C PRO A 200 22.98 7.07 -1.73
N PRO A 201 22.54 8.33 -1.63
CA PRO A 201 21.51 8.86 -2.50
C PRO A 201 21.98 8.73 -3.96
N VAL A 202 21.31 7.86 -4.71
CA VAL A 202 21.59 7.69 -6.13
C VAL A 202 20.84 8.77 -6.90
N TYR A 203 21.60 9.56 -7.66
CA TYR A 203 21.02 10.54 -8.56
C TYR A 203 20.47 9.82 -9.80
N CYS A 204 19.15 9.77 -9.93
CA CYS A 204 18.55 9.18 -11.11
C CYS A 204 18.59 10.17 -12.29
N ALA A 205 19.62 10.03 -13.13
CA ALA A 205 19.80 10.88 -14.33
C ALA A 205 18.62 10.77 -15.34
N LYS A 206 17.82 9.71 -15.24
CA LYS A 206 16.69 9.43 -16.14
C LYS A 206 15.35 9.42 -15.39
N ALA A 207 15.17 10.27 -14.39
CA ALA A 207 13.89 10.39 -13.71
C ALA A 207 12.78 10.73 -14.71
N GLN A 208 11.74 9.88 -14.76
CA GLN A 208 10.62 10.05 -15.71
C GLN A 208 9.92 11.39 -15.52
N CYS A 209 9.73 11.82 -14.27
CA CYS A 209 9.12 13.11 -13.94
C CYS A 209 9.91 14.30 -14.54
N ARG A 210 11.24 14.25 -14.56
CA ARG A 210 12.08 15.27 -15.20
C ARG A 210 11.99 15.18 -16.73
N ALA A 211 11.97 13.97 -17.29
CA ALA A 211 11.96 13.76 -18.74
C ALA A 211 10.69 14.29 -19.42
N VAL A 212 9.55 14.19 -18.72
CA VAL A 212 8.25 14.65 -19.25
C VAL A 212 7.92 16.09 -18.87
N CYS A 213 8.71 16.74 -18.00
CA CYS A 213 8.48 18.13 -17.62
C CYS A 213 8.85 19.06 -18.80
N PRO A 214 7.92 19.86 -19.36
CA PRO A 214 8.21 20.77 -20.46
C PRO A 214 9.27 21.82 -20.12
N LEU A 215 9.37 22.20 -18.85
CA LEU A 215 10.38 23.14 -18.35
C LEU A 215 11.71 22.46 -18.03
N GLY A 216 11.77 21.13 -18.01
CA GLY A 216 12.96 20.37 -17.65
C GLY A 216 13.41 20.59 -16.21
N GLN A 217 12.50 20.86 -15.28
CA GLN A 217 12.80 21.05 -13.85
C GLN A 217 13.47 19.81 -13.27
N ASP A 218 14.46 20.00 -12.38
CA ASP A 218 15.11 18.90 -11.66
C ASP A 218 14.28 18.47 -10.45
N ILE A 219 13.12 17.84 -10.74
CA ILE A 219 12.17 17.43 -9.74
C ILE A 219 12.80 16.53 -8.66
N PRO A 220 13.67 15.55 -8.96
CA PRO A 220 14.32 14.75 -7.93
C PRO A 220 15.19 15.57 -6.96
N LEU A 221 15.89 16.57 -7.46
CA LEU A 221 16.67 17.47 -6.62
C LEU A 221 15.78 18.34 -5.74
N ILE A 222 14.74 18.94 -6.33
CA ILE A 222 13.76 19.76 -5.63
C ILE A 222 13.11 18.95 -4.47
N MET A 223 12.60 17.76 -4.76
CA MET A 223 11.99 16.90 -3.74
C MET A 223 12.97 16.50 -2.61
N ARG A 224 14.24 16.28 -2.95
CA ARG A 224 15.28 15.99 -1.94
C ARG A 224 15.55 17.18 -1.05
N LEU A 225 15.63 18.38 -1.61
CA LEU A 225 15.84 19.61 -0.84
C LEU A 225 14.65 19.87 0.09
N LEU A 226 13.41 19.73 -0.39
CA LEU A 226 12.20 19.91 0.39
C LEU A 226 12.04 18.87 1.51
N LYS A 227 12.48 17.64 1.27
CA LYS A 227 12.52 16.60 2.32
C LYS A 227 13.44 16.98 3.49
N ASN A 228 14.45 17.80 3.25
CA ASN A 228 15.41 18.26 4.25
C ASN A 228 15.10 19.69 4.71
N ASP A 229 13.86 20.19 4.52
CA ASP A 229 13.39 21.53 4.90
C ASP A 229 14.20 22.70 4.29
N ARG A 230 14.89 22.46 3.17
CA ARG A 230 15.69 23.43 2.45
C ARG A 230 14.87 24.14 1.36
N SER A 231 13.78 24.81 1.75
CA SER A 231 12.82 25.43 0.84
C SER A 231 13.45 26.54 -0.04
N MET A 232 14.37 27.33 0.51
CA MET A 232 15.08 28.38 -0.23
C MET A 232 15.89 27.81 -1.40
N GLU A 233 16.66 26.77 -1.13
CA GLU A 233 17.49 26.15 -2.16
C GLU A 233 16.64 25.40 -3.19
N ALA A 234 15.54 24.75 -2.74
CA ALA A 234 14.59 24.15 -3.67
C ALA A 234 13.98 25.20 -4.61
N LEU A 235 13.62 26.36 -4.08
CA LEU A 235 13.07 27.45 -4.89
C LEU A 235 14.09 28.01 -5.86
N ARG A 236 15.37 28.13 -5.50
CA ARG A 236 16.44 28.51 -6.44
C ARG A 236 16.52 27.58 -7.63
N VAL A 237 16.46 26.25 -7.37
CA VAL A 237 16.44 25.23 -8.44
C VAL A 237 15.17 25.36 -9.31
N ILE A 238 14.02 25.63 -8.72
CA ILE A 238 12.78 25.88 -9.47
C ILE A 238 12.95 27.13 -10.37
N PHE A 239 13.44 28.24 -9.81
CA PHE A 239 13.62 29.50 -10.54
C PHE A 239 14.61 29.43 -11.69
N GLU A 240 15.52 28.45 -11.70
CA GLU A 240 16.42 28.26 -12.87
C GLU A 240 15.63 27.98 -14.16
N ARG A 241 14.47 27.35 -14.06
CA ARG A 241 13.65 26.92 -15.20
C ARG A 241 12.22 27.48 -15.19
N ASN A 242 11.75 27.93 -14.06
CA ASN A 242 10.38 28.39 -13.84
C ASN A 242 10.41 29.69 -13.04
N PRO A 243 10.38 30.87 -13.71
CA PRO A 243 10.42 32.15 -13.02
C PRO A 243 9.04 32.54 -12.42
N MET A 244 7.99 31.76 -12.67
CA MET A 244 6.63 32.02 -12.20
C MET A 244 6.02 30.79 -11.55
N PRO A 245 6.58 30.28 -10.43
CA PRO A 245 6.16 29.03 -9.85
C PRO A 245 4.69 29.04 -9.41
N PHE A 246 4.17 30.14 -8.89
CA PHE A 246 2.76 30.23 -8.50
C PHE A 246 1.81 30.00 -9.67
N THR A 247 2.07 30.67 -10.80
CA THR A 247 1.23 30.56 -11.99
C THR A 247 1.36 29.19 -12.65
N VAL A 248 2.60 28.74 -12.82
CA VAL A 248 2.88 27.48 -13.51
C VAL A 248 2.32 26.30 -12.73
N GLU A 249 2.60 26.21 -11.43
CA GLU A 249 2.13 25.07 -10.63
C GLU A 249 0.59 25.05 -10.46
N THR A 250 -0.07 26.19 -10.62
CA THR A 250 -1.54 26.26 -10.59
C THR A 250 -2.17 25.80 -11.90
N LEU A 251 -1.55 26.09 -13.03
CA LEU A 251 -2.11 25.84 -14.37
C LEU A 251 -1.56 24.59 -15.05
N CYS A 252 -0.49 23.99 -14.52
CA CYS A 252 0.17 22.85 -15.12
C CYS A 252 -0.72 21.60 -15.09
N PRO A 253 -0.83 20.84 -16.19
CA PRO A 253 -1.55 19.57 -16.23
C PRO A 253 -0.80 18.40 -15.50
N HIS A 254 0.36 18.65 -14.92
CA HIS A 254 1.16 17.75 -14.08
C HIS A 254 1.58 16.42 -14.74
N PRO A 255 2.14 16.39 -15.95
CA PRO A 255 2.57 15.17 -16.59
C PRO A 255 3.63 14.41 -15.79
N CYS A 256 4.35 15.10 -14.92
CA CYS A 256 5.32 14.52 -14.00
C CYS A 256 4.67 13.58 -12.96
N ALA A 257 3.46 13.88 -12.49
CA ALA A 257 2.72 13.02 -11.57
C ALA A 257 2.24 11.74 -12.30
N ASP A 258 1.78 11.88 -13.54
CA ASP A 258 1.35 10.74 -14.36
C ASP A 258 2.50 9.78 -14.68
N SER A 259 3.71 10.32 -14.84
CA SER A 259 4.93 9.55 -15.12
C SER A 259 5.74 9.21 -13.87
N CYS A 260 5.20 9.44 -12.67
CA CYS A 260 5.89 9.15 -11.43
C CYS A 260 6.05 7.65 -11.22
N SER A 261 7.30 7.17 -11.05
CA SER A 261 7.56 5.75 -10.80
C SER A 261 6.94 5.23 -9.50
N ARG A 262 6.71 6.10 -8.51
CA ARG A 262 6.03 5.75 -7.25
C ARG A 262 4.55 5.43 -7.44
N ARG A 263 3.94 5.87 -8.54
CA ARG A 263 2.53 5.60 -8.87
C ARG A 263 2.19 4.10 -8.83
N PHE A 264 3.16 3.24 -9.14
CA PHE A 264 2.94 1.80 -9.24
C PHE A 264 2.92 1.07 -7.89
N TYR A 265 3.37 1.70 -6.79
CA TYR A 265 3.44 1.02 -5.48
C TYR A 265 2.98 1.84 -4.28
N GLU A 266 2.94 3.16 -4.33
CA GLU A 266 2.52 3.98 -3.16
C GLU A 266 1.76 5.25 -3.54
N GLY A 267 1.57 5.50 -4.84
CA GLY A 267 0.95 6.71 -5.36
C GLY A 267 1.97 7.74 -5.87
N ALA A 268 1.54 8.55 -6.84
CA ALA A 268 2.35 9.63 -7.36
C ALA A 268 2.63 10.70 -6.30
N LEU A 269 3.81 11.30 -6.34
CA LEU A 269 4.11 12.48 -5.53
C LEU A 269 3.28 13.68 -6.01
N ASN A 270 2.76 14.44 -5.07
CA ASN A 270 2.11 15.71 -5.36
C ASN A 270 3.14 16.82 -5.58
N ILE A 271 3.84 16.75 -6.72
CA ILE A 271 5.00 17.59 -7.05
C ILE A 271 4.63 19.07 -7.08
N ASN A 272 3.48 19.39 -7.64
CA ASN A 272 3.03 20.80 -7.73
C ASN A 272 2.74 21.41 -6.35
N ALA A 273 2.11 20.64 -5.44
CA ALA A 273 1.87 21.14 -4.09
C ALA A 273 3.19 21.40 -3.34
N GLU A 274 4.19 20.55 -3.54
CA GLU A 274 5.50 20.74 -2.94
C GLU A 274 6.25 21.93 -3.55
N ASN A 275 6.18 22.12 -4.86
CA ASN A 275 6.75 23.30 -5.51
C ASN A 275 6.06 24.61 -5.05
N LEU A 276 4.71 24.60 -4.93
CA LEU A 276 3.96 25.72 -4.36
C LEU A 276 4.33 25.99 -2.90
N ARG A 277 4.55 24.93 -2.11
CA ARG A 277 5.01 25.05 -0.72
C ARG A 277 6.36 25.74 -0.65
N ALA A 278 7.30 25.32 -1.49
CA ALA A 278 8.61 25.99 -1.59
C ALA A 278 8.48 27.48 -1.95
N ALA A 279 7.65 27.79 -2.96
CA ALA A 279 7.41 29.17 -3.37
C ALA A 279 6.79 30.01 -2.24
N LYS A 280 5.78 29.49 -1.55
CA LYS A 280 5.13 30.20 -0.43
C LYS A 280 6.08 30.46 0.73
N ASN A 281 6.96 29.51 1.02
CA ASN A 281 7.85 29.58 2.18
C ASN A 281 9.10 30.45 1.94
N ALA A 282 9.54 30.63 0.69
CA ALA A 282 10.86 31.21 0.43
C ALA A 282 10.88 32.30 -0.66
N CYS A 283 9.74 32.62 -1.30
CA CYS A 283 9.76 33.54 -2.45
C CYS A 283 10.24 34.96 -2.09
N PHE A 284 9.75 35.51 -0.99
CA PHE A 284 10.11 36.85 -0.57
C PHE A 284 11.58 36.94 -0.14
N ASP A 285 12.04 35.96 0.64
CA ASP A 285 13.44 35.89 1.08
C ASP A 285 14.39 35.75 -0.14
N LEU A 286 13.99 34.94 -1.13
CA LEU A 286 14.78 34.79 -2.36
C LEU A 286 14.82 36.08 -3.19
N LEU A 287 13.73 36.84 -3.23
CA LEU A 287 13.70 38.14 -3.93
C LEU A 287 14.60 39.15 -3.24
N ASP A 288 14.59 39.20 -1.91
CA ASP A 288 15.44 40.10 -1.11
C ASP A 288 16.92 39.76 -1.25
N GLU A 289 17.28 38.46 -1.37
CA GLU A 289 18.65 38.01 -1.60
C GLU A 289 19.14 38.18 -3.06
N THR A 290 18.21 38.40 -4.01
CA THR A 290 18.57 38.47 -5.42
C THR A 290 19.13 39.84 -5.78
N GLU A 291 20.44 39.93 -5.88
CA GLU A 291 21.09 41.10 -6.44
C GLU A 291 20.77 41.23 -7.94
N MET A 292 20.16 42.36 -8.30
CA MET A 292 19.95 42.69 -9.72
C MET A 292 21.26 43.04 -10.36
N LYS A 293 21.65 42.33 -11.39
CA LYS A 293 22.81 42.69 -12.20
C LYS A 293 22.62 44.10 -12.81
N SER A 294 23.70 44.85 -12.90
CA SER A 294 23.69 46.14 -13.56
C SER A 294 23.16 46.00 -15.00
N ARG A 295 22.19 46.80 -15.36
CA ARG A 295 21.64 46.84 -16.72
C ARG A 295 22.71 47.31 -17.70
N ALA A 296 23.06 46.50 -18.66
CA ALA A 296 24.07 46.79 -19.65
C ALA A 296 23.55 46.44 -21.06
N GLY A 297 24.09 47.13 -22.06
CA GLY A 297 23.77 46.89 -23.45
C GLY A 297 22.58 47.70 -23.98
N GLU A 298 22.24 47.47 -25.24
CA GLU A 298 21.08 48.12 -25.86
C GLU A 298 19.76 47.63 -25.24
N PRO A 299 18.75 48.51 -25.21
CA PRO A 299 17.44 48.16 -24.66
C PRO A 299 16.77 47.07 -25.52
N ILE A 300 16.29 46.02 -24.84
CA ILE A 300 15.52 44.91 -25.45
C ILE A 300 14.06 45.10 -25.11
N ALA A 301 13.22 45.27 -26.11
CA ALA A 301 11.79 45.35 -25.92
C ALA A 301 11.13 43.98 -25.96
N VAL A 302 10.35 43.64 -24.93
CA VAL A 302 9.53 42.42 -24.88
C VAL A 302 8.06 42.82 -25.04
N VAL A 303 7.48 42.50 -26.19
CA VAL A 303 6.10 42.83 -26.49
C VAL A 303 5.17 41.74 -26.00
N GLY A 304 4.33 42.09 -25.02
CA GLY A 304 3.32 41.20 -24.42
C GLY A 304 3.65 40.83 -22.97
N CYS A 305 2.66 40.96 -22.10
CA CYS A 305 2.76 40.68 -20.66
C CYS A 305 2.12 39.36 -20.24
N GLY A 306 1.95 38.44 -21.18
CA GLY A 306 1.53 37.08 -20.88
C GLY A 306 2.70 36.24 -20.27
N PRO A 307 2.41 34.96 -19.86
CA PRO A 307 3.41 34.11 -19.19
C PRO A 307 4.74 34.00 -19.98
N ALA A 308 4.67 33.90 -21.29
CA ALA A 308 5.87 33.82 -22.15
C ALA A 308 6.69 35.13 -22.14
N GLY A 309 6.02 36.27 -22.26
CA GLY A 309 6.69 37.60 -22.22
C GLY A 309 7.32 37.87 -20.87
N LEU A 310 6.59 37.64 -19.78
CA LEU A 310 7.11 37.80 -18.42
C LEU A 310 8.29 36.87 -18.12
N ALA A 311 8.22 35.61 -18.54
CA ALA A 311 9.32 34.67 -18.36
C ALA A 311 10.57 35.11 -19.15
N THR A 312 10.39 35.54 -20.40
CA THR A 312 11.46 36.06 -21.25
C THR A 312 12.13 37.28 -20.63
N ALA A 313 11.32 38.26 -20.22
CA ALA A 313 11.81 39.47 -19.57
C ALA A 313 12.58 39.14 -18.27
N CYS A 314 12.08 38.22 -17.45
CA CYS A 314 12.73 37.80 -16.23
C CYS A 314 14.11 37.14 -16.51
N PHE A 315 14.19 36.22 -17.46
CA PHE A 315 15.47 35.57 -17.82
C PHE A 315 16.49 36.53 -18.39
N LEU A 316 16.07 37.46 -19.26
CA LEU A 316 16.95 38.49 -19.82
C LEU A 316 17.44 39.45 -18.72
N ALA A 317 16.55 39.92 -17.85
CA ALA A 317 16.92 40.82 -16.75
C ALA A 317 17.93 40.15 -15.78
N ARG A 318 17.72 38.87 -15.45
CA ARG A 318 18.66 38.09 -14.62
C ARG A 318 20.06 37.97 -15.25
N GLN A 319 20.17 38.04 -16.55
CA GLN A 319 21.45 38.08 -17.27
C GLN A 319 22.07 39.48 -17.33
N GLY A 320 21.36 40.48 -16.87
CA GLY A 320 21.81 41.87 -16.86
C GLY A 320 21.40 42.68 -18.10
N ALA A 321 20.50 42.14 -18.94
CA ALA A 321 20.01 42.88 -20.09
C ALA A 321 19.10 44.05 -19.67
N ASN A 322 19.14 45.16 -20.44
CA ASN A 322 18.21 46.29 -20.26
C ASN A 322 16.88 45.97 -20.96
N VAL A 323 15.92 45.45 -20.23
CA VAL A 323 14.64 44.97 -20.76
C VAL A 323 13.54 46.00 -20.51
N THR A 324 12.73 46.22 -21.53
CA THR A 324 11.56 47.16 -21.49
C THR A 324 10.31 46.40 -21.99
#